data_ddab62f1fbcd3fc9691dd438e708e442
#
_entry.id   ddab62f1fbcd3fc9691dd438e708e442
#
_cell.length_a   1.000
_cell.length_b   1.000
_cell.length_c   1.000
_cell.angle_alpha   90.00
_cell.angle_beta   90.00
_cell.angle_gamma   90.00
#
_symmetry.space_group_name_H-M   'P 1'
#
loop_
_entity.id
_entity.type
_entity.pdbx_description
1 polymer ?
#
loop_
_entity_poly.entity_id
_entity_poly.type
_entity_poly.pdbx_seq_one_letter_code
_entity_poly.pdbx_strand_id
1 'polypeptide(L)'
;MHHLPVHELLGMRVRGFALAAVVPLMLTVTLFFGALVCRVCEYVEYQKIDSGSDPNATVVAPIVWPTISDMTSSIVRYFSDWPNIRTVVLAPITEEFVFRSCMAAVLLCSGTWSSGHITFVLPLFFGVAHAHHFYRRVFLESTPWKTAVLMCVFQFTYTSLFGIYATFVYLRTGHLIAAVLCHCFCNWNGFPDTGWLTNKHDIARPHMKVIGLSYVVGIVGFYFGLYKMTDPAMYESRLWQH
;
A
#
# COMPACT_ATOMS: atom_id res chain seq x y z
N MET A 1 -26.16 -11.50 11.69
CA MET A 1 -24.88 -12.19 11.31
C MET A 1 -24.74 -13.63 11.81
N HIS A 2 -25.61 -14.11 12.70
CA HIS A 2 -25.52 -15.48 13.27
C HIS A 2 -25.62 -16.65 12.27
N HIS A 3 -25.80 -16.38 10.97
CA HIS A 3 -25.99 -17.41 9.93
C HIS A 3 -24.93 -17.38 8.81
N LEU A 4 -23.92 -16.50 8.91
CA LEU A 4 -22.85 -16.52 7.92
C LEU A 4 -21.86 -17.64 8.27
N PRO A 5 -21.47 -18.48 7.30
CA PRO A 5 -20.46 -19.50 7.54
C PRO A 5 -19.10 -18.84 7.86
N VAL A 6 -18.30 -19.51 8.69
CA VAL A 6 -17.03 -18.97 9.20
C VAL A 6 -16.09 -18.52 8.10
N HIS A 7 -16.00 -19.27 7.00
CA HIS A 7 -15.14 -18.91 5.87
C HIS A 7 -15.56 -17.59 5.17
N GLU A 8 -16.87 -17.28 5.14
CA GLU A 8 -17.35 -15.99 4.64
C GLU A 8 -17.01 -14.85 5.61
N LEU A 9 -17.18 -15.08 6.92
CA LEU A 9 -16.80 -14.10 7.96
C LEU A 9 -15.29 -13.79 7.93
N LEU A 10 -14.47 -14.79 7.58
CA LEU A 10 -13.02 -14.63 7.45
C LEU A 10 -12.59 -14.11 6.08
N GLY A 11 -13.53 -13.81 5.18
CA GLY A 11 -13.22 -13.34 3.82
C GLY A 11 -12.55 -14.39 2.93
N MET A 12 -12.68 -15.68 3.27
CA MET A 12 -12.14 -16.81 2.51
C MET A 12 -13.19 -17.34 1.53
N ARG A 13 -13.48 -16.56 0.49
CA ARG A 13 -14.51 -16.87 -0.50
C ARG A 13 -13.88 -17.12 -1.85
N VAL A 14 -14.40 -18.12 -2.59
CA VAL A 14 -13.96 -18.42 -3.95
C VAL A 14 -14.70 -17.55 -4.98
N ARG A 15 -16.01 -17.37 -4.76
CA ARG A 15 -16.84 -16.56 -5.67
C ARG A 15 -16.44 -15.09 -5.61
N GLY A 16 -16.13 -14.49 -6.76
CA GLY A 16 -15.64 -13.11 -6.84
C GLY A 16 -14.16 -12.92 -6.51
N PHE A 17 -13.41 -14.00 -6.26
CA PHE A 17 -12.00 -13.94 -5.86
C PHE A 17 -11.12 -13.14 -6.84
N ALA A 18 -11.20 -13.43 -8.14
CA ALA A 18 -10.40 -12.74 -9.15
C ALA A 18 -10.73 -11.24 -9.21
N LEU A 19 -12.01 -10.88 -9.11
CA LEU A 19 -12.44 -9.48 -9.08
C LEU A 19 -11.91 -8.77 -7.84
N ALA A 20 -12.02 -9.41 -6.67
CA ALA A 20 -11.53 -8.88 -5.41
C ALA A 20 -9.99 -8.79 -5.34
N ALA A 21 -9.27 -9.64 -6.07
CA ALA A 21 -7.82 -9.56 -6.18
C ALA A 21 -7.38 -8.40 -7.07
N VAL A 22 -8.08 -8.13 -8.17
CA VAL A 22 -7.61 -7.18 -9.19
C VAL A 22 -8.13 -5.77 -8.96
N VAL A 23 -9.42 -5.60 -8.73
CA VAL A 23 -10.04 -4.25 -8.77
C VAL A 23 -9.56 -3.34 -7.62
N PRO A 24 -9.53 -3.79 -6.33
CA PRO A 24 -8.97 -2.98 -5.25
C PRO A 24 -7.47 -2.74 -5.39
N LEU A 25 -6.72 -3.70 -5.95
CA LEU A 25 -5.31 -3.51 -6.26
C LEU A 25 -5.12 -2.40 -7.30
N MET A 26 -5.90 -2.38 -8.38
CA MET A 26 -5.84 -1.30 -9.39
C MET A 26 -6.20 0.05 -8.79
N LEU A 27 -7.14 0.09 -7.86
CA LEU A 27 -7.47 1.30 -7.11
C LEU A 27 -6.26 1.79 -6.28
N THR A 28 -5.55 0.86 -5.62
CA THR A 28 -4.32 1.18 -4.88
C THR A 28 -3.21 1.66 -5.82
N VAL A 29 -3.02 1.01 -6.96
CA VAL A 29 -2.09 1.46 -8.02
C VAL A 29 -2.42 2.88 -8.48
N THR A 30 -3.70 3.19 -8.63
CA THR A 30 -4.15 4.55 -8.99
C THR A 30 -3.76 5.57 -7.92
N LEU A 31 -3.90 5.25 -6.64
CA LEU A 31 -3.44 6.12 -5.54
C LEU A 31 -1.92 6.38 -5.61
N PHE A 32 -1.14 5.37 -5.97
CA PHE A 32 0.32 5.45 -6.08
C PHE A 32 0.80 5.98 -7.45
N PHE A 33 -0.09 6.45 -8.31
CA PHE A 33 0.27 6.88 -9.68
C PHE A 33 1.39 7.92 -9.71
N GLY A 34 1.35 8.91 -8.81
CA GLY A 34 2.41 9.91 -8.70
C GLY A 34 3.77 9.31 -8.29
N ALA A 35 3.78 8.36 -7.34
CA ALA A 35 5.01 7.68 -6.92
C ALA A 35 5.59 6.80 -8.03
N LEU A 36 4.75 6.14 -8.81
CA LEU A 36 5.17 5.34 -9.96
C LEU A 36 5.76 6.21 -11.07
N VAL A 37 5.14 7.36 -11.37
CA VAL A 37 5.67 8.34 -12.33
C VAL A 37 7.01 8.92 -11.84
N CYS A 38 7.15 9.19 -10.54
CA CYS A 38 8.41 9.64 -9.95
C CYS A 38 9.55 8.66 -10.24
N ARG A 39 9.34 7.36 -9.98
CA ARG A 39 10.32 6.30 -10.28
C ARG A 39 10.70 6.21 -11.75
N VAL A 40 9.71 6.42 -12.64
CA VAL A 40 10.00 6.46 -14.08
C VAL A 40 10.87 7.68 -14.43
N CYS A 41 10.58 8.84 -13.85
CA CYS A 41 11.39 10.03 -14.04
C CYS A 41 12.83 9.85 -13.52
N GLU A 42 12.97 9.27 -12.33
CA GLU A 42 14.28 8.91 -11.76
C GLU A 42 15.06 7.98 -12.70
N TYR A 43 14.41 6.93 -13.19
CA TYR A 43 15.03 5.99 -14.11
C TYR A 43 15.54 6.70 -15.39
N VAL A 44 14.73 7.57 -15.97
CA VAL A 44 15.09 8.35 -17.16
C VAL A 44 16.31 9.23 -16.90
N GLU A 45 16.37 9.92 -15.75
CA GLU A 45 17.50 10.77 -15.40
C GLU A 45 18.77 9.96 -15.10
N TYR A 46 18.65 8.78 -14.43
CA TYR A 46 19.77 7.88 -14.23
C TYR A 46 20.39 7.41 -15.55
N GLN A 47 19.56 7.07 -16.55
CA GLN A 47 20.04 6.67 -17.88
C GLN A 47 20.81 7.79 -18.59
N LYS A 48 20.38 9.04 -18.45
CA LYS A 48 21.07 10.19 -18.99
C LYS A 48 22.46 10.38 -18.35
N ILE A 49 22.55 10.23 -17.05
CA ILE A 49 23.82 10.36 -16.31
C ILE A 49 24.77 9.22 -16.68
N ASP A 50 24.30 7.98 -16.73
CA ASP A 50 25.11 6.79 -17.03
C ASP A 50 25.64 6.81 -18.48
N SER A 51 24.84 7.33 -19.42
CA SER A 51 25.24 7.47 -20.81
C SER A 51 26.33 8.54 -21.07
N GLY A 52 26.77 9.25 -20.01
CA GLY A 52 27.80 10.30 -20.15
C GLY A 52 27.35 11.45 -21.03
N SER A 53 26.06 11.67 -21.18
CA SER A 53 25.50 12.70 -22.06
C SER A 53 26.01 14.08 -21.65
N ASP A 54 26.83 14.69 -22.53
CA ASP A 54 27.20 16.10 -22.39
C ASP A 54 25.92 16.95 -22.33
N PRO A 55 25.76 17.82 -21.31
CA PRO A 55 24.61 18.72 -21.23
C PRO A 55 24.41 19.61 -22.47
N ASN A 56 25.45 19.77 -23.27
CA ASN A 56 25.45 20.54 -24.52
C ASN A 56 25.33 19.68 -25.79
N ALA A 57 25.23 18.35 -25.66
CA ALA A 57 25.09 17.47 -26.80
C ALA A 57 23.73 17.68 -27.48
N THR A 58 23.77 17.90 -28.80
CA THR A 58 22.57 18.00 -29.63
C THR A 58 21.84 16.68 -29.85
N VAL A 59 22.47 15.56 -29.48
CA VAL A 59 21.91 14.21 -29.59
C VAL A 59 21.85 13.58 -28.18
N VAL A 60 20.66 13.42 -27.68
CA VAL A 60 20.42 12.69 -26.41
C VAL A 60 20.52 11.19 -26.70
N ALA A 61 21.30 10.46 -25.91
CA ALA A 61 21.34 9.00 -26.00
C ALA A 61 19.93 8.40 -25.85
N PRO A 62 19.56 7.37 -26.64
CA PRO A 62 18.25 6.77 -26.53
C PRO A 62 18.07 6.13 -25.15
N ILE A 63 16.89 6.34 -24.52
CA ILE A 63 16.53 5.70 -23.27
C ILE A 63 16.37 4.21 -23.53
N VAL A 64 17.15 3.40 -22.82
CA VAL A 64 17.07 1.93 -22.90
C VAL A 64 16.08 1.46 -21.82
N TRP A 65 14.90 1.05 -22.24
CA TRP A 65 13.92 0.48 -21.33
C TRP A 65 14.30 -0.96 -20.96
N PRO A 66 14.07 -1.39 -19.69
CA PRO A 66 14.35 -2.75 -19.27
C PRO A 66 13.51 -3.74 -20.09
N THR A 67 14.14 -4.81 -20.55
CA THR A 67 13.43 -5.89 -21.22
C THR A 67 12.58 -6.69 -20.23
N ILE A 68 11.65 -7.50 -20.72
CA ILE A 68 10.87 -8.42 -19.88
C ILE A 68 11.82 -9.34 -19.09
N SER A 69 12.92 -9.80 -19.69
CA SER A 69 13.94 -10.60 -19.03
C SER A 69 14.60 -9.87 -17.87
N ASP A 70 14.95 -8.57 -18.05
CA ASP A 70 15.56 -7.76 -16.99
C ASP A 70 14.59 -7.53 -15.84
N MET A 71 13.32 -7.26 -16.16
CA MET A 71 12.27 -7.10 -15.17
C MET A 71 12.05 -8.41 -14.38
N THR A 72 11.96 -9.54 -15.08
CA THR A 72 11.77 -10.86 -14.46
C THR A 72 12.95 -11.21 -13.57
N SER A 73 14.18 -11.02 -14.02
CA SER A 73 15.38 -11.29 -13.23
C SER A 73 15.47 -10.40 -11.99
N SER A 74 15.07 -9.14 -12.10
CA SER A 74 15.02 -8.20 -10.98
C SER A 74 13.97 -8.62 -9.94
N ILE A 75 12.78 -9.04 -10.38
CA ILE A 75 11.72 -9.56 -9.51
C ILE A 75 12.19 -10.84 -8.81
N VAL A 76 12.76 -11.80 -9.55
CA VAL A 76 13.30 -13.04 -8.97
C VAL A 76 14.37 -12.74 -7.93
N ARG A 77 15.31 -11.85 -8.24
CA ARG A 77 16.36 -11.43 -7.29
C ARG A 77 15.76 -10.78 -6.04
N TYR A 78 14.78 -9.89 -6.19
CA TYR A 78 14.11 -9.24 -5.07
C TYR A 78 13.44 -10.26 -4.14
N PHE A 79 12.71 -11.23 -4.71
CA PHE A 79 12.03 -12.29 -3.94
C PHE A 79 12.93 -13.49 -3.60
N SER A 80 14.22 -13.48 -3.98
CA SER A 80 15.20 -14.44 -3.46
C SER A 80 15.76 -14.01 -2.10
N ASP A 81 15.54 -12.77 -1.70
CA ASP A 81 15.98 -12.24 -0.42
C ASP A 81 14.89 -12.41 0.65
N TRP A 82 15.20 -13.16 1.71
CA TRP A 82 14.25 -13.50 2.77
C TRP A 82 13.62 -12.28 3.48
N PRO A 83 14.37 -11.22 3.86
CA PRO A 83 13.78 -10.00 4.39
C PRO A 83 12.70 -9.40 3.51
N ASN A 84 12.86 -9.41 2.18
CA ASN A 84 11.87 -8.89 1.24
C ASN A 84 10.61 -9.75 1.22
N ILE A 85 10.75 -11.08 1.13
CA ILE A 85 9.60 -12.00 1.21
C ILE A 85 8.83 -11.78 2.51
N ARG A 86 9.56 -11.74 3.64
CA ARG A 86 8.95 -11.53 4.95
C ARG A 86 8.15 -10.23 4.99
N THR A 87 8.73 -9.12 4.52
CA THR A 87 8.13 -7.79 4.64
C THR A 87 7.00 -7.57 3.63
N VAL A 88 7.15 -8.06 2.40
CA VAL A 88 6.22 -7.76 1.30
C VAL A 88 5.11 -8.80 1.18
N VAL A 89 5.34 -10.04 1.64
CA VAL A 89 4.37 -11.12 1.46
C VAL A 89 3.87 -11.68 2.79
N LEU A 90 4.78 -12.17 3.64
CA LEU A 90 4.37 -12.92 4.83
C LEU A 90 3.76 -12.02 5.90
N ALA A 91 4.36 -10.84 6.16
CA ALA A 91 3.80 -9.89 7.12
C ALA A 91 2.41 -9.42 6.70
N PRO A 92 2.16 -8.93 5.45
CA PRO A 92 0.82 -8.61 5.00
C PRO A 92 -0.20 -9.75 5.15
N ILE A 93 0.15 -10.97 4.77
CA ILE A 93 -0.78 -12.10 4.90
C ILE A 93 -1.16 -12.32 6.37
N THR A 94 -0.18 -12.36 7.26
CA THR A 94 -0.42 -12.62 8.68
C THR A 94 -1.16 -11.47 9.36
N GLU A 95 -0.79 -10.23 9.06
CA GLU A 95 -1.41 -9.04 9.63
C GLU A 95 -2.85 -8.87 9.15
N GLU A 96 -3.12 -9.01 7.85
CA GLU A 96 -4.48 -8.92 7.33
C GLU A 96 -5.36 -10.06 7.84
N PHE A 97 -4.82 -11.26 7.97
CA PHE A 97 -5.54 -12.38 8.57
C PHE A 97 -5.94 -12.08 10.01
N VAL A 98 -5.03 -11.60 10.83
CA VAL A 98 -5.32 -11.29 12.25
C VAL A 98 -6.29 -10.12 12.35
N PHE A 99 -5.97 -8.98 11.74
CA PHE A 99 -6.72 -7.75 11.95
C PHE A 99 -8.02 -7.70 11.12
N ARG A 100 -8.01 -8.10 9.84
CA ARG A 100 -9.20 -7.98 8.98
C ARG A 100 -10.06 -9.23 9.01
N SER A 101 -9.48 -10.43 9.04
CA SER A 101 -10.29 -11.65 9.16
C SER A 101 -10.76 -11.90 10.59
N CYS A 102 -9.82 -12.15 11.51
CA CYS A 102 -10.20 -12.60 12.85
C CYS A 102 -10.85 -11.50 13.69
N MET A 103 -10.20 -10.34 13.83
CA MET A 103 -10.72 -9.28 14.71
C MET A 103 -12.01 -8.66 14.14
N ALA A 104 -12.09 -8.40 12.82
CA ALA A 104 -13.32 -7.89 12.25
C ALA A 104 -14.48 -8.89 12.39
N ALA A 105 -14.24 -10.20 12.20
CA ALA A 105 -15.26 -11.22 12.40
C ALA A 105 -15.82 -11.20 13.83
N VAL A 106 -14.96 -11.09 14.84
CA VAL A 106 -15.37 -10.98 16.26
C VAL A 106 -16.24 -9.75 16.48
N LEU A 107 -15.83 -8.58 15.98
CA LEU A 107 -16.59 -7.34 16.12
C LEU A 107 -17.94 -7.40 15.38
N LEU A 108 -17.97 -7.98 14.19
CA LEU A 108 -19.19 -8.16 13.41
C LEU A 108 -20.17 -9.13 14.13
N CYS A 109 -19.65 -10.22 14.68
CA CYS A 109 -20.48 -11.22 15.41
C CYS A 109 -21.03 -10.69 16.73
N SER A 110 -20.38 -9.69 17.35
CA SER A 110 -20.92 -9.06 18.57
C SER A 110 -22.27 -8.37 18.34
N GLY A 111 -22.57 -7.98 17.10
CA GLY A 111 -23.80 -7.26 16.75
C GLY A 111 -23.87 -5.82 17.26
N THR A 112 -22.84 -5.36 17.95
CA THR A 112 -22.79 -4.01 18.58
C THR A 112 -22.18 -2.96 17.65
N TRP A 113 -21.36 -3.38 16.67
CA TRP A 113 -20.55 -2.51 15.82
C TRP A 113 -21.06 -2.51 14.38
N SER A 114 -21.37 -1.34 13.83
CA SER A 114 -21.60 -1.21 12.40
C SER A 114 -20.26 -1.32 11.62
N SER A 115 -20.35 -1.69 10.36
CA SER A 115 -19.17 -1.76 9.48
C SER A 115 -18.39 -0.44 9.42
N GLY A 116 -19.11 0.69 9.49
CA GLY A 116 -18.49 2.01 9.60
C GLY A 116 -17.64 2.17 10.85
N HIS A 117 -18.16 1.81 12.03
CA HIS A 117 -17.40 1.88 13.29
C HIS A 117 -16.17 0.94 13.24
N ILE A 118 -16.32 -0.28 12.75
CA ILE A 118 -15.23 -1.25 12.62
C ILE A 118 -14.13 -0.68 11.71
N THR A 119 -14.51 0.01 10.62
CA THR A 119 -13.56 0.61 9.68
C THR A 119 -12.63 1.62 10.35
N PHE A 120 -13.09 2.36 11.35
CA PHE A 120 -12.27 3.37 12.05
C PHE A 120 -11.61 2.87 13.33
N VAL A 121 -12.27 1.98 14.07
CA VAL A 121 -11.77 1.53 15.38
C VAL A 121 -10.70 0.45 15.25
N LEU A 122 -10.91 -0.53 14.38
CA LEU A 122 -9.99 -1.67 14.22
C LEU A 122 -8.58 -1.25 13.79
N PRO A 123 -8.39 -0.27 12.89
CA PRO A 123 -7.06 0.20 12.53
C PRO A 123 -6.26 0.82 13.66
N LEU A 124 -6.89 1.31 14.71
CA LEU A 124 -6.17 1.83 15.87
C LEU A 124 -5.40 0.71 16.59
N PHE A 125 -5.98 -0.48 16.70
CA PHE A 125 -5.27 -1.66 17.22
C PHE A 125 -4.11 -2.05 16.33
N PHE A 126 -4.27 -1.97 15.02
CA PHE A 126 -3.20 -2.20 14.06
C PHE A 126 -2.06 -1.18 14.21
N GLY A 127 -2.39 0.11 14.35
CA GLY A 127 -1.41 1.16 14.64
C GLY A 127 -0.66 0.93 15.95
N VAL A 128 -1.38 0.60 17.03
CA VAL A 128 -0.79 0.31 18.36
C VAL A 128 0.12 -0.91 18.30
N ALA A 129 -0.20 -1.94 17.53
CA ALA A 129 0.66 -3.12 17.36
C ALA A 129 2.07 -2.75 16.88
N HIS A 130 2.26 -1.63 16.20
CA HIS A 130 3.56 -1.13 15.74
C HIS A 130 4.34 -0.35 16.81
N ALA A 131 3.77 -0.11 18.00
CA ALA A 131 4.44 0.62 19.07
C ALA A 131 5.73 -0.09 19.60
N HIS A 132 5.86 -1.40 19.37
CA HIS A 132 7.08 -2.15 19.71
C HIS A 132 8.34 -1.61 19.00
N HIS A 133 8.18 -0.94 17.85
CA HIS A 133 9.29 -0.28 17.16
C HIS A 133 9.90 0.87 17.96
N PHE A 134 9.14 1.49 18.88
CA PHE A 134 9.68 2.51 19.79
C PHE A 134 10.77 1.90 20.69
N TYR A 135 10.46 0.76 21.32
CA TYR A 135 11.43 0.05 22.17
C TYR A 135 12.70 -0.29 21.38
N ARG A 136 12.53 -0.87 20.19
CA ARG A 136 13.66 -1.22 19.32
C ARG A 136 14.53 -0.01 19.00
N ARG A 137 13.94 1.11 18.58
CA ARG A 137 14.66 2.33 18.20
C ARG A 137 15.44 2.94 19.37
N VAL A 138 14.81 3.03 20.54
CA VAL A 138 15.44 3.64 21.72
C VAL A 138 16.52 2.73 22.32
N PHE A 139 16.21 1.46 22.55
CA PHE A 139 17.04 0.57 23.34
C PHE A 139 18.01 -0.28 22.51
N LEU A 140 17.70 -0.59 21.26
CA LEU A 140 18.56 -1.41 20.41
C LEU A 140 19.32 -0.61 19.36
N GLU A 141 18.72 0.47 18.84
CA GLU A 141 19.30 1.32 17.78
C GLU A 141 19.87 2.64 18.34
N SER A 142 19.78 2.88 19.66
CA SER A 142 20.27 4.09 20.34
C SER A 142 19.75 5.40 19.73
N THR A 143 18.56 5.38 19.13
CA THR A 143 17.93 6.57 18.56
C THR A 143 17.51 7.52 19.70
N PRO A 144 17.79 8.84 19.62
CA PRO A 144 17.32 9.80 20.61
C PRO A 144 15.81 9.70 20.82
N TRP A 145 15.36 9.65 22.07
CA TRP A 145 13.96 9.36 22.41
C TRP A 145 12.95 10.28 21.73
N LYS A 146 13.26 11.58 21.55
CA LYS A 146 12.38 12.56 20.84
C LYS A 146 12.19 12.17 19.38
N THR A 147 13.28 11.78 18.71
CA THR A 147 13.24 11.30 17.32
C THR A 147 12.48 9.99 17.24
N ALA A 148 12.71 9.06 18.17
CA ALA A 148 11.97 7.79 18.22
C ALA A 148 10.46 8.00 18.41
N VAL A 149 10.05 8.91 19.30
CA VAL A 149 8.63 9.28 19.46
C VAL A 149 8.04 9.82 18.16
N LEU A 150 8.72 10.79 17.51
CA LEU A 150 8.23 11.37 16.26
C LEU A 150 8.07 10.29 15.17
N MET A 151 9.05 9.42 15.03
CA MET A 151 8.99 8.29 14.09
C MET A 151 7.84 7.33 14.41
N CYS A 152 7.58 7.06 15.69
CA CYS A 152 6.47 6.19 16.09
C CYS A 152 5.10 6.84 15.87
N VAL A 153 4.96 8.14 16.14
CA VAL A 153 3.72 8.88 15.84
C VAL A 153 3.46 8.89 14.34
N PHE A 154 4.48 9.16 13.54
CA PHE A 154 4.37 9.09 12.09
C PHE A 154 3.96 7.69 11.61
N GLN A 155 4.63 6.65 12.13
CA GLN A 155 4.31 5.27 11.80
C GLN A 155 2.89 4.90 12.21
N PHE A 156 2.48 5.21 13.44
CA PHE A 156 1.12 4.99 13.92
C PHE A 156 0.08 5.66 13.01
N THR A 157 0.35 6.88 12.60
CA THR A 157 -0.57 7.65 11.74
C THR A 157 -0.75 6.98 10.38
N TYR A 158 0.34 6.70 9.66
CA TYR A 158 0.21 6.14 8.32
C TYR A 158 -0.27 4.68 8.34
N THR A 159 0.11 3.86 9.35
CA THR A 159 -0.42 2.49 9.48
C THR A 159 -1.90 2.49 9.84
N SER A 160 -2.37 3.44 10.65
CA SER A 160 -3.80 3.59 10.93
C SER A 160 -4.58 4.05 9.70
N LEU A 161 -4.07 4.99 8.92
CA LEU A 161 -4.70 5.43 7.66
C LEU A 161 -4.77 4.28 6.65
N PHE A 162 -3.67 3.54 6.46
CA PHE A 162 -3.69 2.34 5.65
C PHE A 162 -4.69 1.31 6.21
N GLY A 163 -4.72 1.14 7.52
CA GLY A 163 -5.64 0.24 8.20
C GLY A 163 -7.11 0.57 7.95
N ILE A 164 -7.48 1.87 7.94
CA ILE A 164 -8.84 2.32 7.57
C ILE A 164 -9.16 1.88 6.14
N TYR A 165 -8.26 2.13 5.20
CA TYR A 165 -8.42 1.72 3.81
C TYR A 165 -8.56 0.20 3.67
N ALA A 166 -7.65 -0.58 4.25
CA ALA A 166 -7.66 -2.03 4.17
C ALA A 166 -8.92 -2.65 4.81
N THR A 167 -9.36 -2.12 5.97
CA THR A 167 -10.61 -2.56 6.62
C THR A 167 -11.83 -2.23 5.77
N PHE A 168 -11.87 -1.03 5.21
CA PHE A 168 -12.94 -0.61 4.29
C PHE A 168 -13.02 -1.53 3.08
N VAL A 169 -11.88 -1.78 2.41
CA VAL A 169 -11.81 -2.69 1.25
C VAL A 169 -12.26 -4.10 1.65
N TYR A 170 -11.76 -4.63 2.78
CA TYR A 170 -12.12 -5.95 3.27
C TYR A 170 -13.63 -6.11 3.50
N LEU A 171 -14.24 -5.18 4.24
CA LEU A 171 -15.67 -5.25 4.55
C LEU A 171 -16.54 -5.09 3.31
N ARG A 172 -16.17 -4.21 2.40
CA ARG A 172 -16.94 -3.95 1.18
C ARG A 172 -16.80 -5.04 0.13
N THR A 173 -15.64 -5.68 0.04
CA THR A 173 -15.45 -6.79 -0.91
C THR A 173 -15.81 -8.15 -0.31
N GLY A 174 -15.74 -8.31 1.01
CA GLY A 174 -15.91 -9.58 1.69
C GLY A 174 -14.78 -10.58 1.37
N HIS A 175 -13.60 -10.09 0.95
CA HIS A 175 -12.47 -10.93 0.56
C HIS A 175 -11.17 -10.50 1.23
N LEU A 176 -10.53 -11.43 1.94
CA LEU A 176 -9.22 -11.21 2.57
C LEU A 176 -8.14 -10.88 1.53
N ILE A 177 -8.17 -11.54 0.38
CA ILE A 177 -7.19 -11.33 -0.69
C ILE A 177 -7.12 -9.88 -1.17
N ALA A 178 -8.23 -9.15 -1.15
CA ALA A 178 -8.27 -7.74 -1.52
C ALA A 178 -7.38 -6.88 -0.61
N ALA A 179 -7.52 -7.03 0.70
CA ALA A 179 -6.69 -6.31 1.67
C ALA A 179 -5.23 -6.76 1.62
N VAL A 180 -4.98 -8.07 1.52
CA VAL A 180 -3.63 -8.65 1.42
C VAL A 180 -2.86 -8.08 0.23
N LEU A 181 -3.44 -8.08 -0.98
CA LEU A 181 -2.74 -7.60 -2.18
C LEU A 181 -2.50 -6.10 -2.14
N CYS A 182 -3.47 -5.31 -1.64
CA CYS A 182 -3.26 -3.88 -1.42
C CYS A 182 -2.09 -3.63 -0.44
N HIS A 183 -2.01 -4.40 0.65
CA HIS A 183 -0.94 -4.31 1.63
C HIS A 183 0.42 -4.72 1.06
N CYS A 184 0.49 -5.86 0.37
CA CYS A 184 1.71 -6.29 -0.33
C CYS A 184 2.22 -5.20 -1.28
N PHE A 185 1.33 -4.59 -2.05
CA PHE A 185 1.68 -3.52 -2.98
C PHE A 185 2.20 -2.26 -2.24
N CYS A 186 1.54 -1.85 -1.15
CA CYS A 186 2.01 -0.72 -0.34
C CYS A 186 3.38 -1.00 0.28
N ASN A 187 3.62 -2.20 0.82
CA ASN A 187 4.92 -2.56 1.39
C ASN A 187 6.03 -2.66 0.33
N TRP A 188 5.69 -3.14 -0.88
CA TRP A 188 6.64 -3.17 -1.99
C TRP A 188 7.02 -1.77 -2.47
N ASN A 189 6.07 -0.85 -2.53
CA ASN A 189 6.33 0.53 -2.92
C ASN A 189 7.03 1.34 -1.82
N GLY A 190 6.76 1.02 -0.56
CA GLY A 190 7.18 1.84 0.57
C GLY A 190 6.42 3.16 0.65
N PHE A 191 6.91 4.05 1.52
CA PHE A 191 6.36 5.40 1.62
C PHE A 191 6.76 6.23 0.38
N PRO A 192 5.84 7.01 -0.21
CA PRO A 192 6.15 7.84 -1.38
C PRO A 192 7.32 8.79 -1.12
N ASP A 193 8.30 8.80 -2.01
CA ASP A 193 9.39 9.76 -1.93
C ASP A 193 8.89 11.18 -2.22
N THR A 194 9.33 12.11 -1.39
CA THR A 194 9.03 13.54 -1.51
C THR A 194 10.28 14.38 -1.77
N GLY A 195 11.42 13.76 -2.00
CA GLY A 195 12.70 14.41 -2.28
C GLY A 195 12.62 15.38 -3.46
N TRP A 196 11.92 14.99 -4.51
CA TRP A 196 11.69 15.83 -5.71
C TRP A 196 11.01 17.18 -5.38
N LEU A 197 10.29 17.28 -4.27
CA LEU A 197 9.63 18.52 -3.83
C LEU A 197 10.52 19.35 -2.91
N THR A 198 11.23 18.70 -2.00
CA THR A 198 11.94 19.36 -0.89
C THR A 198 13.43 19.54 -1.14
N ASN A 199 14.07 18.60 -1.85
CA ASN A 199 15.50 18.61 -2.13
C ASN A 199 15.80 19.22 -3.52
N LYS A 200 16.57 20.30 -3.55
CA LYS A 200 16.98 20.98 -4.80
C LYS A 200 17.92 20.13 -5.67
N HIS A 201 18.62 19.17 -5.08
CA HIS A 201 19.56 18.27 -5.75
C HIS A 201 18.95 16.91 -6.07
N ASP A 202 17.65 16.76 -5.89
CA ASP A 202 16.93 15.52 -6.21
C ASP A 202 16.94 15.27 -7.72
N ILE A 203 17.23 14.02 -8.11
CA ILE A 203 17.33 13.61 -9.50
C ILE A 203 16.02 13.76 -10.28
N ALA A 204 14.88 13.57 -9.63
CA ALA A 204 13.55 13.72 -10.23
C ALA A 204 13.06 15.18 -10.28
N ARG A 205 13.81 16.12 -9.63
CA ARG A 205 13.45 17.54 -9.54
C ARG A 205 13.09 18.21 -10.87
N PRO A 206 13.76 17.94 -12.00
CA PRO A 206 13.39 18.52 -13.29
C PRO A 206 11.94 18.21 -13.71
N HIS A 207 11.38 17.09 -13.24
CA HIS A 207 10.05 16.60 -13.58
C HIS A 207 8.97 16.95 -12.54
N MET A 208 9.25 17.83 -11.56
CA MET A 208 8.39 18.11 -10.42
C MET A 208 6.93 18.45 -10.80
N LYS A 209 6.72 19.14 -11.93
CA LYS A 209 5.35 19.49 -12.39
C LYS A 209 4.57 18.27 -12.85
N VAL A 210 5.21 17.38 -13.61
CA VAL A 210 4.60 16.13 -14.10
C VAL A 210 4.31 15.20 -12.92
N ILE A 211 5.28 15.04 -12.02
CA ILE A 211 5.14 14.23 -10.81
C ILE A 211 4.01 14.77 -9.93
N GLY A 212 4.02 16.08 -9.65
CA GLY A 212 2.96 16.72 -8.84
C GLY A 212 1.57 16.56 -9.45
N LEU A 213 1.43 16.77 -10.77
CA LEU A 213 0.17 16.54 -11.48
C LEU A 213 -0.27 15.07 -11.39
N SER A 214 0.66 14.13 -11.52
CA SER A 214 0.37 12.70 -11.42
C SER A 214 -0.12 12.29 -10.03
N TYR A 215 0.43 12.88 -8.96
CA TYR A 215 -0.12 12.71 -7.60
C TYR A 215 -1.56 13.22 -7.50
N VAL A 216 -1.85 14.40 -8.05
CA VAL A 216 -3.21 14.95 -8.03
C VAL A 216 -4.17 14.02 -8.81
N VAL A 217 -3.79 13.60 -10.01
CA VAL A 217 -4.59 12.67 -10.84
C VAL A 217 -4.82 11.35 -10.09
N GLY A 218 -3.79 10.80 -9.47
CA GLY A 218 -3.89 9.56 -8.68
C GLY A 218 -4.85 9.69 -7.50
N ILE A 219 -4.74 10.76 -6.72
CA ILE A 219 -5.61 11.02 -5.56
C ILE A 219 -7.07 11.23 -6.01
N VAL A 220 -7.28 12.03 -7.06
CA VAL A 220 -8.62 12.29 -7.60
C VAL A 220 -9.24 11.01 -8.16
N GLY A 221 -8.47 10.24 -8.95
CA GLY A 221 -8.92 8.95 -9.48
C GLY A 221 -9.27 7.95 -8.37
N PHE A 222 -8.44 7.86 -7.34
CA PHE A 222 -8.71 7.06 -6.16
C PHE A 222 -9.99 7.49 -5.44
N TYR A 223 -10.17 8.78 -5.20
CA TYR A 223 -11.35 9.31 -4.51
C TYR A 223 -12.64 8.94 -5.24
N PHE A 224 -12.71 9.16 -6.56
CA PHE A 224 -13.90 8.83 -7.36
C PHE A 224 -14.06 7.31 -7.56
N GLY A 225 -12.96 6.56 -7.59
CA GLY A 225 -12.97 5.11 -7.73
C GLY A 225 -13.36 4.38 -6.45
N LEU A 226 -13.03 4.91 -5.27
CA LEU A 226 -13.08 4.21 -3.99
C LEU A 226 -14.42 3.51 -3.74
N TYR A 227 -15.51 4.23 -3.77
CA TYR A 227 -16.84 3.67 -3.51
C TYR A 227 -17.37 2.80 -4.66
N LYS A 228 -17.07 3.18 -5.90
CA LYS A 228 -17.54 2.46 -7.09
C LYS A 228 -16.83 1.12 -7.27
N MET A 229 -15.50 1.11 -7.14
CA MET A 229 -14.69 -0.09 -7.35
C MET A 229 -14.71 -1.05 -6.15
N THR A 230 -15.27 -0.63 -5.03
CA THR A 230 -15.45 -1.47 -3.84
C THR A 230 -16.93 -1.71 -3.52
N ASP A 231 -17.85 -1.50 -4.46
CA ASP A 231 -19.29 -1.67 -4.22
C ASP A 231 -19.58 -3.10 -3.74
N PRO A 232 -20.19 -3.30 -2.54
CA PRO A 232 -20.50 -4.61 -2.03
C PRO A 232 -21.32 -5.50 -2.97
N ALA A 233 -22.17 -4.89 -3.81
CA ALA A 233 -22.96 -5.60 -4.79
C ALA A 233 -22.10 -6.29 -5.87
N MET A 234 -20.96 -5.70 -6.25
CA MET A 234 -20.04 -6.29 -7.23
C MET A 234 -19.40 -7.59 -6.72
N TYR A 235 -19.24 -7.71 -5.40
CA TYR A 235 -18.56 -8.83 -4.76
C TYR A 235 -19.53 -9.75 -4.00
N GLU A 236 -20.84 -9.41 -4.00
CA GLU A 236 -21.84 -10.06 -3.16
C GLU A 236 -21.41 -10.11 -1.68
N SER A 237 -20.78 -9.03 -1.21
CA SER A 237 -20.31 -8.94 0.17
C SER A 237 -21.49 -8.82 1.13
N ARG A 238 -21.46 -9.66 2.17
CA ARG A 238 -22.41 -9.62 3.29
C ARG A 238 -21.82 -9.02 4.56
N LEU A 239 -20.55 -8.59 4.51
CA LEU A 239 -19.85 -8.03 5.67
C LEU A 239 -20.12 -6.54 5.85
N TRP A 240 -20.47 -5.82 4.78
CA TRP A 240 -20.82 -4.41 4.84
C TRP A 240 -22.26 -4.24 5.32
N GLN A 241 -22.43 -3.66 6.51
CA GLN A 241 -23.72 -3.33 7.10
C GLN A 241 -23.76 -1.84 7.45
N HIS A 242 -24.91 -1.22 7.17
CA HIS A 242 -25.20 0.17 7.49
C HIS A 242 -25.56 0.38 8.94
#